data_5ba737dca47e5d89079040e295a60530
#
_entry.id   5ba737dca47e5d89079040e295a60530
#
_cell.length_a   1.000
_cell.length_b   1.000
_cell.length_c   1.000
_cell.angle_alpha   90.00
_cell.angle_beta   90.00
_cell.angle_gamma   90.00
#
_symmetry.space_group_name_H-M   'P 1'
#
loop_
_entity.id
_entity.type
_entity.pdbx_description
1 polymer ?
#
loop_
_entity_poly.entity_id
_entity_poly.type
_entity_poly.pdbx_seq_one_letter_code
_entity_poly.pdbx_strand_id
1 'polypeptide(L)'
;ISRGLVGSEMCIRDRADGVILLTDAAEGPMPQTKFVLGKALKQGLKPIVIINKVDRSDSRPEEVLDEVFDLFVALDANDEQLDFPILYASGRDGWCVTDLKQERKNLIPMLDLVLSYVNPPNVDDDKPFAMLTTLLDYDPFLGRCLVGKVQQGSAQVNTNVNSINLDGKIIEKGRLTKLFRFERTEKIPVEKVNAGDIICIAGLKLTSVSDTITDPSNNIPLKSTPIDPPTMSVNISVNSSPFAGLEGDKVTSTLIRQRLLNEAETNVAITFQENSNKDSFEIGGRGELQLGVLIETMRREGFEMSVSRPRVIFKNDSDGSRLEPIEEVTIDVDEEYSSSVIDSMNKRKSDMIDMRTAGSGKTRLIFKVPSRGLIGYQGAFLTQTKGTGAVSYTHLTLPTNGL
;
A
#
# COMPACT_ATOMS: atom_id res chain seq x y z
N ILE A 1 -10.26 -5.38 -6.59
CA ILE A 1 -9.01 -6.02 -6.08
C ILE A 1 -7.80 -5.11 -6.33
N SER A 2 -7.74 -4.37 -7.44
CA SER A 2 -6.57 -3.53 -7.80
C SER A 2 -6.35 -2.27 -6.94
N ARG A 3 -7.38 -1.73 -6.30
CA ARG A 3 -7.25 -0.62 -5.34
C ARG A 3 -6.68 -1.04 -3.98
N GLY A 4 -6.65 -2.33 -3.67
CA GLY A 4 -6.24 -2.85 -2.36
C GLY A 4 -4.73 -2.93 -2.12
N LEU A 5 -3.91 -3.10 -3.14
CA LEU A 5 -2.46 -3.35 -2.95
C LEU A 5 -1.65 -2.07 -2.66
N VAL A 6 -1.98 -0.94 -3.28
CA VAL A 6 -1.31 0.35 -3.02
C VAL A 6 -1.96 1.11 -1.87
N GLY A 7 -3.27 0.90 -1.65
CA GLY A 7 -4.02 1.53 -0.54
C GLY A 7 -3.80 0.88 0.82
N SER A 8 -3.46 -0.42 0.89
CA SER A 8 -3.34 -1.14 2.16
C SER A 8 -2.14 -0.66 2.99
N GLU A 9 -1.01 -0.36 2.38
CA GLU A 9 0.17 0.14 3.10
C GLU A 9 -0.09 1.49 3.75
N MET A 10 -0.78 2.40 3.05
CA MET A 10 -1.11 3.73 3.55
C MET A 10 -2.27 3.69 4.55
N CYS A 11 -3.19 2.73 4.40
CA CYS A 11 -4.34 2.57 5.30
C CYS A 11 -3.96 2.04 6.68
N ILE A 12 -3.01 1.11 6.75
CA ILE A 12 -2.53 0.53 8.02
C ILE A 12 -1.73 1.56 8.79
N ARG A 13 -0.96 2.38 8.09
CA ARG A 13 0.10 3.18 8.64
C ARG A 13 -0.35 4.29 9.59
N ASP A 14 -1.46 4.97 9.29
CA ASP A 14 -1.82 6.20 10.00
C ASP A 14 -3.27 6.22 10.52
N ARG A 15 -4.01 5.11 10.38
CA ARG A 15 -5.43 5.02 10.76
C ARG A 15 -5.76 3.89 11.71
N ALA A 16 -4.92 2.86 11.79
CA ALA A 16 -5.19 1.69 12.60
C ALA A 16 -4.62 1.85 14.01
N ASP A 17 -5.39 1.46 15.01
CA ASP A 17 -4.99 1.43 16.42
C ASP A 17 -4.70 -0.03 16.87
N GLY A 18 -5.04 -1.03 16.05
CA GLY A 18 -4.72 -2.45 16.22
C GLY A 18 -4.66 -3.15 14.87
N VAL A 19 -4.13 -4.36 14.84
CA VAL A 19 -3.99 -5.16 13.64
C VAL A 19 -4.39 -6.62 13.88
N ILE A 20 -5.15 -7.18 12.97
CA ILE A 20 -5.44 -8.61 12.93
C ILE A 20 -4.58 -9.23 11.83
N LEU A 21 -3.67 -10.13 12.23
CA LEU A 21 -2.89 -10.93 11.33
C LEU A 21 -3.69 -12.18 10.96
N LEU A 22 -4.19 -12.21 9.74
CA LEU A 22 -4.97 -13.34 9.23
C LEU A 22 -4.06 -14.28 8.43
N THR A 23 -3.87 -15.51 8.92
CA THR A 23 -3.00 -16.53 8.29
C THR A 23 -3.81 -17.75 7.89
N ASP A 24 -3.51 -18.33 6.74
CA ASP A 24 -4.12 -19.56 6.26
C ASP A 24 -3.54 -20.78 7.01
N ALA A 25 -4.41 -21.65 7.56
CA ALA A 25 -4.01 -22.81 8.34
C ALA A 25 -3.26 -23.89 7.53
N ALA A 26 -3.29 -23.85 6.21
CA ALA A 26 -2.57 -24.79 5.35
C ALA A 26 -1.29 -24.18 4.75
N GLU A 27 -1.37 -22.90 4.29
CA GLU A 27 -0.27 -22.23 3.59
C GLU A 27 0.74 -21.57 4.53
N GLY A 28 0.30 -21.14 5.72
CA GLY A 28 1.13 -20.38 6.65
C GLY A 28 1.36 -18.91 6.25
N PRO A 29 2.33 -18.22 6.88
CA PRO A 29 2.61 -16.82 6.60
C PRO A 29 3.34 -16.63 5.27
N MET A 30 2.71 -15.90 4.34
CA MET A 30 3.23 -15.59 3.01
C MET A 30 4.18 -14.36 3.03
N PRO A 31 5.00 -14.12 1.98
CA PRO A 31 5.92 -12.97 1.93
C PRO A 31 5.25 -11.62 2.16
N GLN A 32 4.02 -11.43 1.67
CA GLN A 32 3.24 -10.23 1.90
C GLN A 32 2.86 -10.05 3.37
N THR A 33 2.59 -11.14 4.08
CA THR A 33 2.31 -11.16 5.52
C THR A 33 3.50 -10.59 6.30
N LYS A 34 4.73 -11.00 5.95
CA LYS A 34 5.96 -10.49 6.54
C LYS A 34 6.09 -8.98 6.38
N PHE A 35 5.83 -8.47 5.18
CA PHE A 35 5.96 -7.04 4.88
C PHE A 35 4.95 -6.20 5.69
N VAL A 36 3.68 -6.58 5.66
CA VAL A 36 2.60 -5.86 6.37
C VAL A 36 2.80 -5.93 7.88
N LEU A 37 3.12 -7.12 8.41
CA LEU A 37 3.39 -7.30 9.83
C LEU A 37 4.59 -6.48 10.30
N GLY A 38 5.71 -6.48 9.56
CA GLY A 38 6.88 -5.67 9.90
C GLY A 38 6.60 -4.17 9.97
N LYS A 39 5.70 -3.67 9.12
CA LYS A 39 5.21 -2.28 9.19
C LYS A 39 4.37 -2.04 10.45
N ALA A 40 3.47 -2.94 10.79
CA ALA A 40 2.61 -2.84 11.97
C ALA A 40 3.43 -2.87 13.27
N LEU A 41 4.40 -3.79 13.38
CA LEU A 41 5.28 -3.90 14.55
C LEU A 41 6.13 -2.65 14.75
N LYS A 42 6.70 -2.08 13.67
CA LYS A 42 7.46 -0.82 13.72
C LYS A 42 6.64 0.39 14.19
N GLN A 43 5.33 0.36 14.01
CA GLN A 43 4.40 1.37 14.53
C GLN A 43 3.99 1.14 15.99
N GLY A 44 4.46 0.06 16.60
CA GLY A 44 4.10 -0.29 17.98
C GLY A 44 2.69 -0.88 18.10
N LEU A 45 2.06 -1.31 17.00
CA LEU A 45 0.74 -1.93 17.06
C LEU A 45 0.84 -3.32 17.69
N LYS A 46 -0.14 -3.65 18.53
CA LYS A 46 -0.30 -4.99 19.13
C LYS A 46 -1.13 -5.86 18.18
N PRO A 47 -0.57 -6.95 17.62
CA PRO A 47 -1.30 -7.81 16.71
C PRO A 47 -2.18 -8.84 17.44
N ILE A 48 -3.32 -9.17 16.83
CA ILE A 48 -4.13 -10.34 17.14
C ILE A 48 -3.89 -11.33 16.00
N VAL A 49 -3.52 -12.56 16.31
CA VAL A 49 -3.27 -13.60 15.30
C VAL A 49 -4.54 -14.46 15.11
N ILE A 50 -5.00 -14.59 13.87
CA ILE A 50 -6.12 -15.48 13.51
C ILE A 50 -5.64 -16.50 12.48
N ILE A 51 -5.63 -17.77 12.87
CA ILE A 51 -5.38 -18.89 11.98
C ILE A 51 -6.71 -19.29 11.36
N ASN A 52 -6.89 -18.93 10.09
CA ASN A 52 -8.15 -19.12 9.35
C ASN A 52 -8.09 -20.36 8.47
N LYS A 53 -9.25 -20.81 8.01
CA LYS A 53 -9.45 -21.99 7.16
C LYS A 53 -9.06 -23.30 7.85
N VAL A 54 -9.22 -23.39 9.16
CA VAL A 54 -8.96 -24.64 9.92
C VAL A 54 -9.96 -25.76 9.59
N ASP A 55 -11.01 -25.44 8.81
CA ASP A 55 -11.97 -26.39 8.24
C ASP A 55 -11.41 -27.21 7.06
N ARG A 56 -10.27 -26.82 6.48
CA ARG A 56 -9.63 -27.55 5.38
C ARG A 56 -9.04 -28.88 5.87
N SER A 57 -9.08 -29.89 5.01
CA SER A 57 -8.51 -31.22 5.30
C SER A 57 -6.98 -31.24 5.38
N ASP A 58 -6.32 -30.26 4.75
CA ASP A 58 -4.86 -30.08 4.74
C ASP A 58 -4.40 -29.03 5.76
N SER A 59 -5.26 -28.60 6.68
CA SER A 59 -4.92 -27.65 7.72
C SER A 59 -3.93 -28.21 8.75
N ARG A 60 -2.94 -27.40 9.12
CA ARG A 60 -1.87 -27.67 10.09
C ARG A 60 -1.71 -26.49 11.07
N PRO A 61 -2.75 -26.17 11.85
CA PRO A 61 -2.80 -24.92 12.60
C PRO A 61 -1.69 -24.76 13.66
N GLU A 62 -1.23 -25.86 14.28
CA GLU A 62 -0.13 -25.81 15.27
C GLU A 62 1.20 -25.46 14.60
N GLU A 63 1.54 -26.09 13.48
CA GLU A 63 2.77 -25.78 12.73
C GLU A 63 2.75 -24.36 12.18
N VAL A 64 1.59 -23.88 11.69
CA VAL A 64 1.42 -22.50 11.21
C VAL A 64 1.57 -21.51 12.35
N LEU A 65 1.16 -21.83 13.56
CA LEU A 65 1.38 -20.99 14.73
C LEU A 65 2.87 -20.82 15.02
N ASP A 66 3.64 -21.91 14.96
CA ASP A 66 5.10 -21.87 15.15
C ASP A 66 5.77 -21.03 14.03
N GLU A 67 5.35 -21.20 12.78
CA GLU A 67 5.84 -20.37 11.66
C GLU A 67 5.52 -18.87 11.84
N VAL A 68 4.37 -18.54 12.41
CA VAL A 68 3.99 -17.17 12.73
C VAL A 68 4.85 -16.63 13.85
N PHE A 69 5.10 -17.41 14.90
CA PHE A 69 5.98 -17.00 16.00
C PHE A 69 7.40 -16.73 15.51
N ASP A 70 7.96 -17.65 14.69
CA ASP A 70 9.28 -17.45 14.06
C ASP A 70 9.32 -16.18 13.19
N LEU A 71 8.22 -15.87 12.51
CA LEU A 71 8.11 -14.64 11.73
C LEU A 71 8.18 -13.39 12.62
N PHE A 72 7.51 -13.37 13.78
CA PHE A 72 7.58 -12.26 14.72
C PHE A 72 9.00 -12.07 15.26
N VAL A 73 9.67 -13.15 15.64
CA VAL A 73 11.08 -13.13 16.07
C VAL A 73 11.98 -12.59 14.96
N ALA A 74 11.79 -13.03 13.72
CA ALA A 74 12.56 -12.57 12.56
C ALA A 74 12.31 -11.09 12.19
N LEU A 75 11.26 -10.48 12.72
CA LEU A 75 10.91 -9.07 12.54
C LEU A 75 11.27 -8.20 13.74
N ASP A 76 12.06 -8.72 14.69
CA ASP A 76 12.49 -8.05 15.92
C ASP A 76 11.30 -7.55 16.77
N ALA A 77 10.23 -8.34 16.87
CA ALA A 77 9.09 -8.05 17.73
C ALA A 77 9.55 -7.99 19.21
N ASN A 78 9.02 -7.03 19.95
CA ASN A 78 9.29 -6.93 21.39
C ASN A 78 8.43 -7.93 22.19
N ASP A 79 8.74 -8.09 23.51
CA ASP A 79 8.07 -9.05 24.37
C ASP A 79 6.55 -8.85 24.42
N GLU A 80 6.06 -7.60 24.41
CA GLU A 80 4.62 -7.32 24.40
C GLU A 80 3.96 -7.70 23.06
N GLN A 81 4.70 -7.65 21.97
CA GLN A 81 4.22 -8.03 20.64
C GLN A 81 4.29 -9.54 20.43
N LEU A 82 5.19 -10.24 21.14
CA LEU A 82 5.28 -11.70 21.11
C LEU A 82 4.20 -12.37 21.96
N ASP A 83 3.62 -11.65 22.95
CA ASP A 83 2.49 -12.13 23.74
C ASP A 83 1.15 -11.81 23.06
N PHE A 84 1.02 -12.24 21.82
CA PHE A 84 -0.17 -12.01 21.01
C PHE A 84 -1.27 -13.05 21.28
N PRO A 85 -2.55 -12.62 21.38
CA PRO A 85 -3.66 -13.54 21.48
C PRO A 85 -3.92 -14.25 20.14
N ILE A 86 -4.36 -15.51 20.23
CA ILE A 86 -4.57 -16.41 19.10
C ILE A 86 -6.03 -16.81 19.00
N LEU A 87 -6.56 -16.81 17.79
CA LEU A 87 -7.86 -17.39 17.46
C LEU A 87 -7.74 -18.34 16.26
N TYR A 88 -8.52 -19.39 16.31
CA TYR A 88 -8.72 -20.32 15.20
C TYR A 88 -10.08 -20.06 14.56
N ALA A 89 -10.14 -19.97 13.24
CA ALA A 89 -11.36 -19.54 12.56
C ALA A 89 -11.64 -20.33 11.26
N SER A 90 -12.92 -20.39 10.91
CA SER A 90 -13.38 -20.63 9.55
C SER A 90 -14.23 -19.44 9.11
N GLY A 91 -13.62 -18.54 8.31
CA GLY A 91 -14.35 -17.39 7.77
C GLY A 91 -15.48 -17.81 6.82
N ARG A 92 -15.37 -18.97 6.19
CA ARG A 92 -16.43 -19.53 5.33
C ARG A 92 -17.67 -19.95 6.14
N ASP A 93 -17.44 -20.61 7.27
CA ASP A 93 -18.50 -21.14 8.10
C ASP A 93 -18.93 -20.14 9.20
N GLY A 94 -18.25 -18.99 9.30
CA GLY A 94 -18.64 -17.85 10.15
C GLY A 94 -18.42 -18.06 11.65
N TRP A 95 -17.34 -18.75 12.05
CA TRP A 95 -17.04 -18.99 13.46
C TRP A 95 -15.55 -18.75 13.78
N CYS A 96 -15.27 -18.46 15.05
CA CYS A 96 -13.92 -18.45 15.62
C CYS A 96 -13.94 -18.94 17.09
N VAL A 97 -12.81 -19.50 17.52
CA VAL A 97 -12.61 -20.06 18.87
C VAL A 97 -11.17 -19.80 19.33
N THR A 98 -10.96 -19.75 20.64
CA THR A 98 -9.62 -19.66 21.25
C THR A 98 -8.95 -21.04 21.37
N ASP A 99 -9.70 -22.11 21.40
CA ASP A 99 -9.24 -23.52 21.43
C ASP A 99 -10.08 -24.34 20.44
N LEU A 100 -9.42 -25.16 19.63
CA LEU A 100 -10.05 -26.01 18.62
C LEU A 100 -11.07 -27.02 19.18
N LYS A 101 -11.00 -27.28 20.49
CA LYS A 101 -11.94 -28.16 21.22
C LYS A 101 -13.24 -27.49 21.61
N GLN A 102 -13.31 -26.16 21.52
CA GLN A 102 -14.51 -25.38 21.86
C GLN A 102 -15.62 -25.54 20.83
N GLU A 103 -16.84 -25.23 21.24
CA GLU A 103 -18.01 -25.23 20.36
C GLU A 103 -17.93 -24.09 19.36
N ARG A 104 -18.09 -24.41 18.08
CA ARG A 104 -17.96 -23.47 16.92
C ARG A 104 -19.31 -22.82 16.65
N LYS A 105 -19.52 -21.58 17.10
CA LYS A 105 -20.83 -20.90 17.01
C LYS A 105 -20.86 -19.71 16.05
N ASN A 106 -19.99 -18.75 16.27
CA ASN A 106 -20.00 -17.45 15.57
C ASN A 106 -18.65 -16.72 15.68
N LEU A 107 -18.58 -15.48 15.20
CA LEU A 107 -17.37 -14.62 15.24
C LEU A 107 -17.34 -13.68 16.48
N ILE A 108 -18.26 -13.80 17.43
CA ILE A 108 -18.29 -12.93 18.63
C ILE A 108 -16.99 -12.99 19.42
N PRO A 109 -16.33 -14.15 19.63
CA PRO A 109 -15.06 -14.19 20.36
C PRO A 109 -13.96 -13.31 19.77
N MET A 110 -13.94 -13.14 18.44
CA MET A 110 -13.01 -12.21 17.78
C MET A 110 -13.36 -10.76 18.10
N LEU A 111 -14.63 -10.40 18.06
CA LEU A 111 -15.09 -9.04 18.36
C LEU A 111 -14.83 -8.66 19.83
N ASP A 112 -15.10 -9.59 20.74
CA ASP A 112 -14.83 -9.39 22.18
C ASP A 112 -13.33 -9.25 22.45
N LEU A 113 -12.50 -10.04 21.75
CA LEU A 113 -11.05 -9.93 21.83
C LEU A 113 -10.56 -8.57 21.31
N VAL A 114 -11.07 -8.08 20.19
CA VAL A 114 -10.73 -6.74 19.68
C VAL A 114 -11.07 -5.66 20.69
N LEU A 115 -12.27 -5.72 21.30
CA LEU A 115 -12.71 -4.73 22.30
C LEU A 115 -11.88 -4.76 23.60
N SER A 116 -11.36 -5.92 23.98
CA SER A 116 -10.59 -6.07 25.21
C SER A 116 -9.08 -5.85 25.04
N TYR A 117 -8.54 -6.13 23.87
CA TYR A 117 -7.10 -6.15 23.62
C TYR A 117 -6.57 -4.91 22.89
N VAL A 118 -7.36 -4.36 21.97
CA VAL A 118 -6.95 -3.17 21.21
C VAL A 118 -7.24 -1.91 22.02
N ASN A 119 -6.22 -1.08 22.22
CA ASN A 119 -6.40 0.18 22.90
C ASN A 119 -7.30 1.13 22.08
N PRO A 120 -8.12 1.95 22.74
CA PRO A 120 -8.86 3.00 22.06
C PRO A 120 -7.90 4.01 21.42
N PRO A 121 -8.33 4.74 20.37
CA PRO A 121 -7.50 5.75 19.73
C PRO A 121 -6.95 6.76 20.74
N ASN A 122 -5.65 7.03 20.66
CA ASN A 122 -5.04 8.09 21.45
C ASN A 122 -5.33 9.44 20.79
N VAL A 123 -6.31 10.16 21.32
CA VAL A 123 -6.80 11.43 20.77
C VAL A 123 -6.69 12.54 21.80
N ASP A 124 -6.62 13.78 21.35
CA ASP A 124 -6.54 14.98 22.17
C ASP A 124 -7.68 15.94 21.77
N ASP A 125 -8.77 15.89 22.50
CA ASP A 125 -9.98 16.67 22.20
C ASP A 125 -9.82 18.17 22.54
N ASP A 126 -8.88 18.53 23.44
CA ASP A 126 -8.68 19.90 23.92
C ASP A 126 -7.80 20.75 23.00
N LYS A 127 -7.08 20.12 22.09
CA LYS A 127 -6.22 20.82 21.13
C LYS A 127 -7.00 21.36 19.93
N PRO A 128 -6.45 22.35 19.21
CA PRO A 128 -6.99 22.79 17.93
C PRO A 128 -7.13 21.63 16.95
N PHE A 129 -8.14 21.68 16.09
CA PHE A 129 -8.38 20.65 15.07
C PHE A 129 -7.12 20.35 14.26
N ALA A 130 -6.78 19.08 14.14
CA ALA A 130 -5.77 18.58 13.22
C ALA A 130 -6.12 17.16 12.70
N MET A 131 -6.07 17.01 11.38
CA MET A 131 -6.33 15.79 10.64
C MET A 131 -5.16 15.49 9.71
N LEU A 132 -4.68 14.25 9.73
CA LEU A 132 -3.71 13.77 8.76
C LEU A 132 -4.41 13.21 7.53
N THR A 133 -4.07 13.72 6.35
CA THR A 133 -4.60 13.20 5.08
C THR A 133 -3.89 11.91 4.70
N THR A 134 -4.65 10.82 4.57
CA THR A 134 -4.11 9.48 4.28
C THR A 134 -4.50 8.94 2.91
N LEU A 135 -5.60 9.43 2.33
CA LEU A 135 -6.09 9.00 1.03
C LEU A 135 -6.74 10.17 0.30
N LEU A 136 -6.57 10.20 -1.01
CA LEU A 136 -7.32 11.05 -1.92
C LEU A 136 -8.46 10.24 -2.54
N ASP A 137 -9.62 10.87 -2.65
CA ASP A 137 -10.80 10.33 -3.30
C ASP A 137 -11.39 11.38 -4.23
N TYR A 138 -12.23 10.99 -5.14
CA TYR A 138 -12.87 11.89 -6.10
C TYR A 138 -14.37 11.64 -6.12
N ASP A 139 -15.13 12.69 -5.89
CA ASP A 139 -16.58 12.69 -6.01
C ASP A 139 -16.99 13.46 -7.26
N PRO A 140 -17.87 12.96 -8.13
CA PRO A 140 -18.28 13.63 -9.37
C PRO A 140 -18.88 15.02 -9.17
N PHE A 141 -19.50 15.30 -8.01
CA PHE A 141 -20.16 16.57 -7.69
C PHE A 141 -19.31 17.50 -6.83
N LEU A 142 -18.51 16.93 -5.92
CA LEU A 142 -17.71 17.69 -4.96
C LEU A 142 -16.26 17.87 -5.43
N GLY A 143 -15.85 17.10 -6.43
CA GLY A 143 -14.47 17.05 -6.90
C GLY A 143 -13.57 16.30 -5.93
N ARG A 144 -12.39 16.84 -5.66
CA ARG A 144 -11.35 16.24 -4.82
C ARG A 144 -11.80 16.16 -3.37
N CYS A 145 -11.73 14.97 -2.81
CA CYS A 145 -12.06 14.64 -1.43
C CYS A 145 -10.83 14.09 -0.71
N LEU A 146 -10.63 14.48 0.53
CA LEU A 146 -9.49 14.11 1.35
C LEU A 146 -9.97 13.22 2.49
N VAL A 147 -9.43 12.02 2.60
CA VAL A 147 -9.77 11.07 3.67
C VAL A 147 -8.63 11.01 4.66
N GLY A 148 -8.97 11.01 5.96
CA GLY A 148 -7.98 10.92 7.02
C GLY A 148 -8.59 10.69 8.39
N LYS A 149 -7.71 10.50 9.39
CA LYS A 149 -8.09 10.40 10.80
C LYS A 149 -7.90 11.75 11.48
N VAL A 150 -8.92 12.22 12.19
CA VAL A 150 -8.83 13.38 13.06
C VAL A 150 -8.02 12.96 14.29
N GLN A 151 -6.87 13.55 14.50
CA GLN A 151 -6.00 13.22 15.64
C GLN A 151 -6.21 14.15 16.81
N GLN A 152 -6.67 15.39 16.56
CA GLN A 152 -6.84 16.41 17.60
C GLN A 152 -8.09 17.25 17.33
N GLY A 153 -8.76 17.62 18.41
CA GLY A 153 -9.84 18.58 18.43
C GLY A 153 -11.09 18.19 17.63
N SER A 154 -11.84 19.19 17.23
CA SER A 154 -13.06 18.99 16.44
C SER A 154 -13.20 20.05 15.36
N ALA A 155 -13.94 19.72 14.28
CA ALA A 155 -14.26 20.65 13.22
C ALA A 155 -15.74 20.55 12.81
N GLN A 156 -16.27 21.62 12.22
CA GLN A 156 -17.62 21.70 11.70
C GLN A 156 -17.61 22.11 10.23
N VAL A 157 -18.70 21.84 9.54
CA VAL A 157 -18.91 22.37 8.17
C VAL A 157 -18.75 23.89 8.19
N ASN A 158 -18.09 24.42 7.17
CA ASN A 158 -17.75 25.83 7.03
C ASN A 158 -16.62 26.37 7.94
N THR A 159 -15.91 25.51 8.69
CA THR A 159 -14.70 25.90 9.42
C THR A 159 -13.56 26.24 8.46
N ASN A 160 -12.88 27.35 8.72
CA ASN A 160 -11.63 27.71 8.00
C ASN A 160 -10.49 26.82 8.47
N VAL A 161 -9.67 26.35 7.54
CA VAL A 161 -8.54 25.47 7.83
C VAL A 161 -7.33 25.85 6.98
N ASN A 162 -6.15 25.52 7.47
CA ASN A 162 -4.90 25.54 6.72
C ASN A 162 -4.51 24.10 6.37
N SER A 163 -3.99 23.90 5.16
CA SER A 163 -3.24 22.69 4.80
C SER A 163 -1.75 23.01 4.90
N ILE A 164 -1.01 22.16 5.62
CA ILE A 164 0.42 22.31 5.85
C ILE A 164 1.15 21.02 5.47
N ASN A 165 2.35 21.15 4.89
CA ASN A 165 3.19 19.99 4.57
C ASN A 165 3.98 19.51 5.80
N LEU A 166 4.78 18.46 5.63
CA LEU A 166 5.63 17.88 6.70
C LEU A 166 6.65 18.88 7.27
N ASP A 167 7.05 19.89 6.51
CA ASP A 167 7.98 20.94 6.96
C ASP A 167 7.25 22.10 7.68
N GLY A 168 5.94 21.99 7.88
CA GLY A 168 5.11 23.04 8.49
C GLY A 168 4.79 24.23 7.58
N LYS A 169 5.10 24.15 6.27
CA LYS A 169 4.79 25.19 5.30
C LYS A 169 3.33 25.11 4.86
N ILE A 170 2.62 26.23 4.89
CA ILE A 170 1.23 26.31 4.41
C ILE A 170 1.20 26.09 2.90
N ILE A 171 0.45 25.08 2.45
CA ILE A 171 0.19 24.74 1.06
C ILE A 171 -0.97 25.57 0.54
N GLU A 172 -2.09 25.54 1.28
CA GLU A 172 -3.28 26.32 0.96
C GLU A 172 -4.07 26.68 2.22
N LYS A 173 -4.87 27.73 2.09
CA LYS A 173 -5.89 28.11 3.07
C LYS A 173 -7.25 27.86 2.45
N GLY A 174 -8.11 27.19 3.17
CA GLY A 174 -9.41 26.80 2.64
C GLY A 174 -10.48 26.73 3.69
N ARG A 175 -11.61 26.19 3.28
CA ARG A 175 -12.81 26.02 4.12
C ARG A 175 -13.35 24.62 3.91
N LEU A 176 -13.74 23.95 4.99
CA LEU A 176 -14.42 22.66 4.93
C LEU A 176 -15.83 22.83 4.39
N THR A 177 -16.06 22.51 3.12
CA THR A 177 -17.36 22.70 2.48
C THR A 177 -18.34 21.57 2.81
N LYS A 178 -17.81 20.36 2.95
CA LYS A 178 -18.57 19.16 3.33
C LYS A 178 -17.71 18.25 4.20
N LEU A 179 -18.39 17.57 5.15
CA LEU A 179 -17.81 16.55 6.01
C LEU A 179 -18.63 15.27 5.85
N PHE A 180 -17.93 14.14 5.75
CA PHE A 180 -18.57 12.81 5.69
C PHE A 180 -17.89 11.88 6.68
N ARG A 181 -18.70 11.05 7.34
CA ARG A 181 -18.22 9.91 8.12
C ARG A 181 -18.48 8.63 7.30
N PHE A 182 -17.66 7.64 7.51
CA PHE A 182 -17.85 6.32 6.90
C PHE A 182 -18.72 5.46 7.82
N GLU A 183 -19.87 5.00 7.32
CA GLU A 183 -20.68 3.95 7.95
C GLU A 183 -20.70 2.74 7.00
N ARG A 184 -20.02 1.67 7.41
CA ARG A 184 -19.73 0.53 6.54
C ARG A 184 -18.96 0.96 5.29
N THR A 185 -19.60 0.90 4.10
CA THR A 185 -19.04 1.30 2.81
C THR A 185 -19.57 2.64 2.29
N GLU A 186 -20.51 3.26 3.01
CA GLU A 186 -21.18 4.49 2.59
C GLU A 186 -20.60 5.73 3.28
N LYS A 187 -20.63 6.86 2.56
CA LYS A 187 -20.24 8.16 3.09
C LYS A 187 -21.50 8.90 3.54
N ILE A 188 -21.63 9.10 4.85
CA ILE A 188 -22.78 9.81 5.42
C ILE A 188 -22.37 11.24 5.75
N PRO A 189 -23.10 12.26 5.25
CA PRO A 189 -22.82 13.66 5.58
C PRO A 189 -23.04 13.94 7.06
N VAL A 190 -22.11 14.66 7.67
CA VAL A 190 -22.17 15.07 9.08
C VAL A 190 -21.84 16.56 9.21
N GLU A 191 -22.37 17.22 10.24
CA GLU A 191 -22.12 18.63 10.48
C GLU A 191 -20.87 18.87 11.36
N LYS A 192 -20.55 17.92 12.23
CA LYS A 192 -19.43 17.99 13.17
C LYS A 192 -18.67 16.67 13.22
N VAL A 193 -17.35 16.76 13.40
CA VAL A 193 -16.43 15.65 13.59
C VAL A 193 -15.53 15.90 14.79
N ASN A 194 -15.10 14.82 15.46
CA ASN A 194 -14.28 14.89 16.65
C ASN A 194 -12.99 14.07 16.46
N ALA A 195 -12.03 14.26 17.36
CA ALA A 195 -10.81 13.46 17.38
C ALA A 195 -11.15 11.96 17.48
N GLY A 196 -10.41 11.12 16.74
CA GLY A 196 -10.67 9.69 16.58
C GLY A 196 -11.50 9.32 15.33
N ASP A 197 -12.30 10.25 14.80
CA ASP A 197 -13.11 9.98 13.60
C ASP A 197 -12.24 9.79 12.36
N ILE A 198 -12.59 8.81 11.53
CA ILE A 198 -12.10 8.70 10.14
C ILE A 198 -13.12 9.36 9.23
N ILE A 199 -12.70 10.41 8.56
CA ILE A 199 -13.60 11.29 7.81
C ILE A 199 -13.12 11.51 6.38
N CYS A 200 -14.07 11.92 5.54
CA CYS A 200 -13.80 12.44 4.21
C CYS A 200 -14.24 13.91 4.17
N ILE A 201 -13.37 14.79 3.72
CA ILE A 201 -13.63 16.22 3.63
C ILE A 201 -13.51 16.72 2.19
N ALA A 202 -14.27 17.75 1.87
CA ALA A 202 -14.19 18.49 0.61
C ALA A 202 -13.96 19.98 0.88
N GLY A 203 -13.34 20.69 -0.09
CA GLY A 203 -13.11 22.14 -0.02
C GLY A 203 -11.65 22.55 -0.16
N LEU A 204 -10.73 21.61 -0.27
CA LEU A 204 -9.30 21.86 -0.50
C LEU A 204 -8.86 21.27 -1.84
N LYS A 205 -8.03 22.00 -2.60
CA LYS A 205 -7.65 21.65 -3.98
C LYS A 205 -6.20 21.17 -4.11
N LEU A 206 -5.29 21.75 -3.34
CA LEU A 206 -3.84 21.50 -3.45
C LEU A 206 -3.33 20.50 -2.43
N THR A 207 -4.05 20.30 -1.34
CA THR A 207 -3.69 19.35 -0.26
C THR A 207 -3.47 17.95 -0.80
N SER A 208 -2.44 17.27 -0.34
CA SER A 208 -2.08 15.92 -0.75
C SER A 208 -2.07 14.94 0.43
N VAL A 209 -1.76 13.67 0.15
CA VAL A 209 -1.54 12.67 1.19
C VAL A 209 -0.27 13.02 1.98
N SER A 210 -0.27 12.72 3.27
CA SER A 210 0.72 13.11 4.27
C SER A 210 0.70 14.58 4.69
N ASP A 211 -0.14 15.42 4.06
CA ASP A 211 -0.34 16.78 4.52
C ASP A 211 -1.28 16.80 5.74
N THR A 212 -1.08 17.77 6.61
CA THR A 212 -1.92 18.02 7.79
C THR A 212 -2.92 19.13 7.48
N ILE A 213 -4.20 18.85 7.74
CA ILE A 213 -5.26 19.85 7.70
C ILE A 213 -5.54 20.28 9.13
N THR A 214 -5.38 21.56 9.42
CA THR A 214 -5.39 22.05 10.78
C THR A 214 -6.14 23.39 10.94
N ASP A 215 -6.52 23.69 12.15
CA ASP A 215 -7.04 25.03 12.52
C ASP A 215 -6.01 26.10 12.15
N PRO A 216 -6.42 27.31 11.67
CA PRO A 216 -5.52 28.38 11.30
C PRO A 216 -4.58 28.86 12.45
N SER A 217 -4.93 28.64 13.70
CA SER A 217 -4.11 28.95 14.87
C SER A 217 -2.97 27.96 15.11
N ASN A 218 -3.01 26.78 14.48
CA ASN A 218 -2.02 25.72 14.65
C ASN A 218 -1.24 25.49 13.35
N ASN A 219 0.08 25.60 13.38
CA ASN A 219 0.96 25.34 12.25
C ASN A 219 1.92 24.17 12.50
N ILE A 220 1.58 23.28 13.42
CA ILE A 220 2.40 22.11 13.74
C ILE A 220 1.91 20.92 12.90
N PRO A 221 2.75 20.36 12.00
CA PRO A 221 2.37 19.22 11.21
C PRO A 221 2.25 17.96 12.09
N LEU A 222 1.29 17.10 11.77
CA LEU A 222 1.19 15.78 12.37
C LEU A 222 2.31 14.89 11.80
N LYS A 223 2.80 13.97 12.65
CA LYS A 223 3.83 13.03 12.23
C LYS A 223 3.28 12.14 11.13
N SER A 224 3.95 12.13 10.00
CA SER A 224 3.66 11.22 8.89
C SER A 224 4.97 10.77 8.25
N THR A 225 4.94 9.64 7.57
CA THR A 225 6.10 9.19 6.80
C THR A 225 5.95 9.67 5.36
N PRO A 226 6.98 10.21 4.73
CA PRO A 226 6.93 10.63 3.33
C PRO A 226 6.57 9.46 2.42
N ILE A 227 5.86 9.78 1.32
CA ILE A 227 5.50 8.80 0.31
C ILE A 227 6.71 8.58 -0.58
N ASP A 228 7.05 7.30 -0.83
CA ASP A 228 8.13 6.96 -1.73
C ASP A 228 7.81 7.46 -3.15
N PRO A 229 8.75 8.16 -3.79
CA PRO A 229 8.55 8.67 -5.15
C PRO A 229 8.48 7.52 -6.17
N PRO A 230 7.92 7.77 -7.37
CA PRO A 230 7.91 6.80 -8.43
C PRO A 230 9.33 6.41 -8.85
N THR A 231 9.53 5.14 -9.18
CA THR A 231 10.82 4.57 -9.61
C THR A 231 10.88 4.27 -11.09
N MET A 232 9.72 4.11 -11.74
CA MET A 232 9.58 3.79 -13.16
C MET A 232 8.60 4.71 -13.85
N SER A 233 8.78 4.94 -15.15
CA SER A 233 7.82 5.65 -15.98
C SER A 233 7.54 4.90 -17.29
N VAL A 234 6.36 5.15 -17.85
CA VAL A 234 5.95 4.76 -19.20
C VAL A 234 5.40 5.98 -19.93
N ASN A 235 5.58 6.04 -21.24
CA ASN A 235 4.90 7.01 -22.08
C ASN A 235 3.63 6.38 -22.64
N ILE A 236 2.50 7.05 -22.44
CA ILE A 236 1.21 6.70 -23.02
C ILE A 236 0.87 7.73 -24.08
N SER A 237 0.50 7.29 -25.27
CA SER A 237 0.14 8.15 -26.39
C SER A 237 -1.07 7.61 -27.14
N VAL A 238 -1.62 8.42 -28.00
CA VAL A 238 -2.67 8.02 -28.93
C VAL A 238 -2.17 6.86 -29.80
N ASN A 239 -3.05 5.87 -30.05
CA ASN A 239 -2.75 4.82 -31.03
C ASN A 239 -2.81 5.40 -32.44
N SER A 240 -1.66 5.46 -33.11
CA SER A 240 -1.52 5.96 -34.49
C SER A 240 -1.51 4.84 -35.53
N SER A 241 -1.82 3.60 -35.13
CA SER A 241 -1.86 2.48 -36.07
C SER A 241 -3.09 2.54 -36.98
N PRO A 242 -3.05 1.88 -38.18
CA PRO A 242 -4.23 1.78 -39.07
C PRO A 242 -5.43 1.05 -38.46
N PHE A 243 -5.23 0.37 -37.32
CA PHE A 243 -6.24 -0.39 -36.59
C PHE A 243 -6.81 0.38 -35.38
N ALA A 244 -6.48 1.67 -35.23
CA ALA A 244 -6.99 2.49 -34.12
C ALA A 244 -8.52 2.59 -34.15
N GLY A 245 -9.14 2.35 -32.98
CA GLY A 245 -10.59 2.39 -32.81
C GLY A 245 -11.32 1.06 -33.09
N LEU A 246 -10.60 -0.05 -33.30
CA LEU A 246 -11.20 -1.37 -33.49
C LEU A 246 -11.51 -2.07 -32.15
N GLU A 247 -10.73 -1.84 -31.12
CA GLU A 247 -10.86 -2.51 -29.83
C GLU A 247 -11.40 -1.58 -28.72
N GLY A 248 -11.35 -0.27 -28.93
CA GLY A 248 -11.82 0.74 -27.98
C GLY A 248 -12.33 1.99 -28.68
N ASP A 249 -13.31 2.66 -28.06
CA ASP A 249 -13.93 3.89 -28.57
C ASP A 249 -13.25 5.18 -28.05
N LYS A 250 -12.45 5.07 -27.00
CA LYS A 250 -11.74 6.20 -26.36
C LYS A 250 -10.31 6.32 -26.88
N VAL A 251 -10.16 6.86 -28.07
CA VAL A 251 -8.90 6.93 -28.82
C VAL A 251 -8.28 8.33 -28.87
N THR A 252 -8.92 9.36 -28.28
CA THR A 252 -8.44 10.74 -28.40
C THR A 252 -7.47 11.13 -27.28
N SER A 253 -6.49 11.99 -27.62
CA SER A 253 -5.51 12.54 -26.67
C SER A 253 -6.20 13.21 -25.46
N THR A 254 -7.28 13.95 -25.71
CA THR A 254 -8.03 14.64 -24.63
C THR A 254 -8.64 13.67 -23.62
N LEU A 255 -9.25 12.57 -24.07
CA LEU A 255 -9.85 11.57 -23.18
C LEU A 255 -8.78 10.84 -22.38
N ILE A 256 -7.70 10.42 -23.03
CA ILE A 256 -6.54 9.76 -22.38
C ILE A 256 -5.95 10.70 -21.33
N ARG A 257 -5.70 11.97 -21.68
CA ARG A 257 -5.17 12.99 -20.79
C ARG A 257 -6.04 13.15 -19.54
N GLN A 258 -7.35 13.34 -19.73
CA GLN A 258 -8.27 13.55 -18.62
C GLN A 258 -8.30 12.34 -17.68
N ARG A 259 -8.28 11.14 -18.22
CA ARG A 259 -8.28 9.91 -17.42
C ARG A 259 -6.99 9.76 -16.61
N LEU A 260 -5.85 10.05 -17.23
CA LEU A 260 -4.54 9.99 -16.56
C LEU A 260 -4.38 11.08 -15.49
N LEU A 261 -4.89 12.29 -15.73
CA LEU A 261 -4.94 13.34 -14.72
C LEU A 261 -5.79 12.95 -13.52
N ASN A 262 -6.98 12.41 -13.75
CA ASN A 262 -7.84 11.94 -12.66
C ASN A 262 -7.17 10.84 -11.84
N GLU A 263 -6.39 9.94 -12.49
CA GLU A 263 -5.63 8.93 -11.78
C GLU A 263 -4.52 9.55 -10.91
N ALA A 264 -3.75 10.49 -11.46
CA ALA A 264 -2.68 11.17 -10.71
C ALA A 264 -3.23 12.04 -9.57
N GLU A 265 -4.44 12.61 -9.72
CA GLU A 265 -5.10 13.36 -8.66
C GLU A 265 -5.58 12.50 -7.49
N THR A 266 -5.94 11.24 -7.76
CA THR A 266 -6.48 10.31 -6.74
C THR A 266 -5.45 9.32 -6.21
N ASN A 267 -4.37 9.09 -6.96
CA ASN A 267 -3.33 8.11 -6.64
C ASN A 267 -1.97 8.79 -6.54
N VAL A 268 -1.57 9.15 -5.33
CA VAL A 268 -0.29 9.84 -5.05
C VAL A 268 0.97 9.06 -5.43
N ALA A 269 0.85 7.76 -5.68
CA ALA A 269 1.96 6.93 -6.17
C ALA A 269 2.12 7.00 -7.69
N ILE A 270 1.21 7.69 -8.38
CA ILE A 270 1.25 7.95 -9.83
C ILE A 270 1.58 9.42 -10.07
N THR A 271 2.56 9.67 -10.90
CA THR A 271 2.86 11.03 -11.39
C THR A 271 2.48 11.15 -12.85
N PHE A 272 2.00 12.32 -13.23
CA PHE A 272 1.61 12.66 -14.60
C PHE A 272 2.43 13.85 -15.08
N GLN A 273 3.02 13.73 -16.27
CA GLN A 273 3.72 14.83 -16.95
C GLN A 273 3.37 14.83 -18.43
N GLU A 274 3.02 16.00 -18.96
CA GLU A 274 2.81 16.18 -20.40
C GLU A 274 4.14 16.32 -21.12
N ASN A 275 4.34 15.57 -22.18
CA ASN A 275 5.48 15.72 -23.06
C ASN A 275 5.29 16.92 -24.00
N SER A 276 6.38 17.45 -24.57
CA SER A 276 6.38 18.62 -25.47
C SER A 276 5.43 18.47 -26.66
N ASN A 277 5.12 17.25 -27.08
CA ASN A 277 4.27 16.95 -28.25
C ASN A 277 2.76 16.96 -27.93
N LYS A 278 2.32 17.22 -26.69
CA LYS A 278 0.90 17.25 -26.23
C LYS A 278 0.05 15.99 -26.53
N ASP A 279 0.54 15.03 -27.30
CA ASP A 279 -0.13 13.77 -27.65
C ASP A 279 0.50 12.57 -26.95
N SER A 280 1.48 12.79 -26.10
CA SER A 280 2.10 11.76 -25.26
C SER A 280 2.29 12.25 -23.83
N PHE A 281 2.03 11.35 -22.89
CA PHE A 281 2.02 11.62 -21.47
C PHE A 281 2.96 10.66 -20.77
N GLU A 282 3.86 11.19 -19.96
CA GLU A 282 4.72 10.39 -19.11
C GLU A 282 4.02 10.11 -17.78
N ILE A 283 3.88 8.83 -17.47
CA ILE A 283 3.26 8.34 -16.23
C ILE A 283 4.33 7.64 -15.41
N GLY A 284 4.60 8.18 -14.23
CA GLY A 284 5.47 7.54 -13.26
C GLY A 284 4.69 6.68 -12.28
N GLY A 285 5.28 5.55 -11.86
CA GLY A 285 4.73 4.65 -10.85
C GLY A 285 5.85 3.96 -10.04
N ARG A 286 5.48 3.29 -8.96
CA ARG A 286 6.44 2.60 -8.08
C ARG A 286 6.98 1.29 -8.64
N GLY A 287 6.38 0.77 -9.70
CA GLY A 287 6.81 -0.48 -10.31
C GLY A 287 5.98 -0.90 -11.51
N GLU A 288 6.47 -1.92 -12.22
CA GLU A 288 5.86 -2.45 -13.44
C GLU A 288 4.41 -2.92 -13.23
N LEU A 289 4.14 -3.57 -12.09
CA LEU A 289 2.80 -4.08 -11.77
C LEU A 289 1.78 -2.96 -11.63
N GLN A 290 2.12 -1.87 -10.94
CA GLN A 290 1.23 -0.74 -10.75
C GLN A 290 0.86 -0.08 -12.09
N LEU A 291 1.86 0.16 -12.93
CA LEU A 291 1.65 0.71 -14.28
C LEU A 291 0.84 -0.25 -15.16
N GLY A 292 1.11 -1.55 -15.07
CA GLY A 292 0.36 -2.59 -15.79
C GLY A 292 -1.11 -2.64 -15.38
N VAL A 293 -1.41 -2.53 -14.08
CA VAL A 293 -2.79 -2.47 -13.57
C VAL A 293 -3.52 -1.23 -14.07
N LEU A 294 -2.86 -0.07 -14.09
CA LEU A 294 -3.45 1.16 -14.64
C LEU A 294 -3.81 1.00 -16.12
N ILE A 295 -2.86 0.50 -16.93
CA ILE A 295 -3.03 0.28 -18.36
C ILE A 295 -4.19 -0.70 -18.62
N GLU A 296 -4.23 -1.81 -17.89
CA GLU A 296 -5.28 -2.83 -18.03
C GLU A 296 -6.66 -2.28 -17.60
N THR A 297 -6.70 -1.47 -16.55
CA THR A 297 -7.94 -0.81 -16.11
C THR A 297 -8.46 0.14 -17.20
N MET A 298 -7.58 0.97 -17.78
CA MET A 298 -7.94 1.87 -18.87
C MET A 298 -8.41 1.07 -20.10
N ARG A 299 -7.74 -0.03 -20.44
CA ARG A 299 -8.17 -0.92 -21.53
C ARG A 299 -9.59 -1.43 -21.30
N ARG A 300 -9.93 -1.88 -20.09
CA ARG A 300 -11.29 -2.34 -19.72
C ARG A 300 -12.33 -1.21 -19.73
N GLU A 301 -11.89 0.02 -19.51
CA GLU A 301 -12.75 1.21 -19.62
C GLU A 301 -13.00 1.63 -21.09
N GLY A 302 -12.44 0.91 -22.08
CA GLY A 302 -12.58 1.18 -23.50
C GLY A 302 -11.56 2.16 -24.07
N PHE A 303 -10.46 2.44 -23.36
CA PHE A 303 -9.36 3.22 -23.90
C PHE A 303 -8.47 2.36 -24.79
N GLU A 304 -8.15 2.88 -25.98
CA GLU A 304 -7.14 2.32 -26.86
C GLU A 304 -5.97 3.31 -26.96
N MET A 305 -4.76 2.83 -26.65
CA MET A 305 -3.58 3.67 -26.52
C MET A 305 -2.31 2.93 -26.87
N SER A 306 -1.27 3.66 -27.27
CA SER A 306 0.09 3.13 -27.43
C SER A 306 0.86 3.33 -26.12
N VAL A 307 1.57 2.29 -25.68
CA VAL A 307 2.36 2.29 -24.44
C VAL A 307 3.82 2.00 -24.77
N SER A 308 4.73 2.82 -24.27
CA SER A 308 6.17 2.60 -24.43
C SER A 308 6.68 1.50 -23.47
N ARG A 309 7.89 1.03 -23.71
CA ARG A 309 8.60 0.21 -22.70
C ARG A 309 8.83 1.03 -21.43
N PRO A 310 8.70 0.41 -20.24
CA PRO A 310 8.99 1.09 -18.99
C PRO A 310 10.46 1.52 -18.92
N ARG A 311 10.68 2.68 -18.30
CA ARG A 311 12.01 3.26 -18.05
C ARG A 311 12.15 3.58 -16.58
N VAL A 312 13.36 3.42 -16.06
CA VAL A 312 13.67 3.78 -14.67
C VAL A 312 13.87 5.29 -14.55
N ILE A 313 13.29 5.87 -13.52
CA ILE A 313 13.44 7.28 -13.19
C ILE A 313 14.72 7.46 -12.37
N PHE A 314 15.67 8.24 -12.89
CA PHE A 314 16.90 8.58 -12.20
C PHE A 314 16.70 9.86 -11.38
N LYS A 315 17.38 9.95 -10.23
CA LYS A 315 17.48 11.17 -9.44
C LYS A 315 18.87 11.74 -9.59
N ASN A 316 18.99 13.06 -9.45
CA ASN A 316 20.28 13.71 -9.32
C ASN A 316 20.51 14.05 -7.85
N ASP A 317 21.70 13.77 -7.35
CA ASP A 317 22.11 14.15 -6.00
C ASP A 317 22.53 15.62 -5.97
N SER A 318 22.79 16.15 -4.76
CA SER A 318 23.21 17.55 -4.55
C SER A 318 24.54 17.90 -5.23
N ASP A 319 25.41 16.94 -5.47
CA ASP A 319 26.69 17.07 -6.18
C ASP A 319 26.57 16.84 -7.70
N GLY A 320 25.34 16.60 -8.22
CA GLY A 320 25.07 16.37 -9.64
C GLY A 320 25.26 14.92 -10.09
N SER A 321 25.63 14.01 -9.22
CA SER A 321 25.74 12.57 -9.55
C SER A 321 24.35 11.98 -9.81
N ARG A 322 24.29 11.06 -10.80
CA ARG A 322 23.05 10.40 -11.18
C ARG A 322 22.83 9.15 -10.34
N LEU A 323 21.73 9.11 -9.61
CA LEU A 323 21.34 8.02 -8.74
C LEU A 323 20.29 7.13 -9.39
N GLU A 324 20.47 5.82 -9.29
CA GLU A 324 19.52 4.80 -9.75
C GLU A 324 18.77 4.18 -8.56
N PRO A 325 17.44 3.96 -8.65
CA PRO A 325 16.70 3.28 -7.59
C PRO A 325 17.15 1.80 -7.46
N ILE A 326 17.38 1.38 -6.22
CA ILE A 326 17.70 0.00 -5.85
C ILE A 326 16.52 -0.58 -5.07
N GLU A 327 16.20 -1.83 -5.32
CA GLU A 327 15.16 -2.58 -4.61
C GLU A 327 15.76 -3.75 -3.85
N GLU A 328 15.23 -4.01 -2.67
CA GLU A 328 15.46 -5.27 -1.98
C GLU A 328 14.42 -6.28 -2.46
N VAL A 329 14.90 -7.41 -2.96
CA VAL A 329 14.07 -8.47 -3.52
C VAL A 329 14.20 -9.68 -2.63
N THR A 330 13.09 -10.10 -2.02
CA THR A 330 13.00 -11.34 -1.26
C THR A 330 12.31 -12.40 -2.12
N ILE A 331 12.98 -13.52 -2.33
CA ILE A 331 12.52 -14.63 -3.18
C ILE A 331 12.44 -15.89 -2.35
N ASP A 332 11.27 -16.53 -2.31
CA ASP A 332 11.07 -17.84 -1.72
C ASP A 332 10.87 -18.87 -2.84
N VAL A 333 11.77 -19.84 -2.94
CA VAL A 333 11.76 -20.87 -3.99
C VAL A 333 12.05 -22.24 -3.40
N ASP A 334 11.57 -23.30 -4.05
CA ASP A 334 11.97 -24.66 -3.76
C ASP A 334 13.48 -24.81 -4.01
N GLU A 335 14.15 -25.60 -3.19
CA GLU A 335 15.63 -25.75 -3.19
C GLU A 335 16.17 -26.08 -4.59
N GLU A 336 15.45 -26.87 -5.38
CA GLU A 336 15.82 -27.27 -6.74
C GLU A 336 15.95 -26.09 -7.72
N TYR A 337 15.22 -24.97 -7.50
CA TYR A 337 15.26 -23.78 -8.36
C TYR A 337 16.24 -22.70 -7.87
N SER A 338 16.77 -22.83 -6.65
CA SER A 338 17.58 -21.78 -6.00
C SER A 338 18.79 -21.36 -6.85
N SER A 339 19.56 -22.32 -7.33
CA SER A 339 20.75 -22.06 -8.16
C SER A 339 20.40 -21.34 -9.47
N SER A 340 19.32 -21.76 -10.13
CA SER A 340 18.85 -21.16 -11.38
C SER A 340 18.38 -19.71 -11.16
N VAL A 341 17.69 -19.43 -10.04
CA VAL A 341 17.26 -18.09 -9.64
C VAL A 341 18.46 -17.20 -9.34
N ILE A 342 19.46 -17.69 -8.60
CA ILE A 342 20.68 -16.94 -8.29
C ILE A 342 21.40 -16.55 -9.60
N ASP A 343 21.56 -17.47 -10.55
CA ASP A 343 22.16 -17.17 -11.85
C ASP A 343 21.38 -16.12 -12.65
N SER A 344 20.06 -16.21 -12.60
CA SER A 344 19.18 -15.23 -13.27
C SER A 344 19.33 -13.85 -12.65
N MET A 345 19.39 -13.76 -11.31
CA MET A 345 19.54 -12.50 -10.58
C MET A 345 20.95 -11.90 -10.81
N ASN A 346 22.01 -12.69 -10.78
CA ASN A 346 23.37 -12.23 -11.06
C ASN A 346 23.50 -11.61 -12.47
N LYS A 347 22.87 -12.18 -13.49
CA LYS A 347 22.79 -11.60 -14.85
C LYS A 347 22.10 -10.24 -14.87
N ARG A 348 21.25 -9.95 -13.88
CA ARG A 348 20.52 -8.69 -13.71
C ARG A 348 21.23 -7.68 -12.80
N LYS A 349 22.52 -7.95 -12.49
CA LYS A 349 23.38 -7.11 -11.66
C LYS A 349 22.86 -6.95 -10.23
N SER A 350 22.38 -8.04 -9.66
CA SER A 350 21.99 -8.10 -8.26
C SER A 350 23.18 -8.45 -7.37
N ASP A 351 23.13 -7.92 -6.14
CA ASP A 351 24.01 -8.34 -5.05
C ASP A 351 23.20 -9.20 -4.07
N MET A 352 23.60 -10.45 -3.87
CA MET A 352 22.98 -11.32 -2.89
C MET A 352 23.38 -10.89 -1.47
N ILE A 353 22.38 -10.57 -0.63
CA ILE A 353 22.60 -10.15 0.76
C ILE A 353 22.60 -11.35 1.68
N ASP A 354 21.62 -12.26 1.46
CA ASP A 354 21.39 -13.37 2.39
C ASP A 354 20.73 -14.56 1.69
N MET A 355 20.98 -15.76 2.23
CA MET A 355 20.37 -17.01 1.82
C MET A 355 20.06 -17.83 3.06
N ARG A 356 18.79 -18.20 3.26
CA ARG A 356 18.34 -18.97 4.42
C ARG A 356 17.42 -20.10 3.98
N THR A 357 17.46 -21.20 4.72
CA THR A 357 16.42 -22.22 4.59
C THR A 357 15.12 -21.67 5.18
N ALA A 358 14.08 -21.60 4.37
CA ALA A 358 12.73 -21.33 4.84
C ALA A 358 12.04 -22.66 5.11
N GLY A 359 11.12 -22.72 6.07
CA GLY A 359 10.37 -23.96 6.39
C GLY A 359 9.81 -24.63 5.13
N SER A 360 9.43 -25.91 5.22
CA SER A 360 8.82 -26.72 4.13
C SER A 360 9.71 -26.96 2.89
N GLY A 361 11.04 -27.03 3.04
CA GLY A 361 11.95 -27.34 1.92
C GLY A 361 12.16 -26.21 0.93
N LYS A 362 11.80 -24.95 1.32
CA LYS A 362 12.03 -23.75 0.54
C LYS A 362 13.32 -23.04 0.97
N THR A 363 13.94 -22.36 0.03
CA THR A 363 15.08 -21.46 0.25
C THR A 363 14.62 -20.03 0.06
N ARG A 364 14.94 -19.16 1.04
CA ARG A 364 14.73 -17.71 0.96
C ARG A 364 16.02 -17.04 0.53
N LEU A 365 15.96 -16.27 -0.54
CA LEU A 365 17.06 -15.50 -1.12
C LEU A 365 16.73 -14.01 -1.01
N ILE A 366 17.66 -13.20 -0.56
CA ILE A 366 17.52 -11.76 -0.44
C ILE A 366 18.60 -11.08 -1.29
N PHE A 367 18.16 -10.22 -2.20
CA PHE A 367 19.04 -9.49 -3.13
C PHE A 367 18.80 -7.99 -3.05
N LYS A 368 19.86 -7.21 -3.32
CA LYS A 368 19.77 -5.81 -3.77
C LYS A 368 19.89 -5.78 -5.28
N VAL A 369 18.93 -5.17 -5.94
CA VAL A 369 18.83 -5.19 -7.41
C VAL A 369 18.50 -3.80 -7.92
N PRO A 370 19.19 -3.28 -8.95
CA PRO A 370 18.75 -2.08 -9.62
C PRO A 370 17.38 -2.30 -10.27
N SER A 371 16.44 -1.34 -10.07
CA SER A 371 15.05 -1.49 -10.55
C SER A 371 14.97 -1.82 -12.06
N ARG A 372 15.92 -1.35 -12.86
CA ARG A 372 16.00 -1.72 -14.30
C ARG A 372 16.19 -3.23 -14.52
N GLY A 373 16.89 -3.91 -13.60
CA GLY A 373 17.11 -5.35 -13.66
C GLY A 373 15.85 -6.17 -13.40
N LEU A 374 14.84 -5.58 -12.77
CA LEU A 374 13.58 -6.23 -12.42
C LEU A 374 12.53 -6.14 -13.52
N ILE A 375 12.72 -5.27 -14.52
CA ILE A 375 11.80 -5.15 -15.65
C ILE A 375 11.66 -6.49 -16.35
N GLY A 376 10.42 -7.01 -16.43
CA GLY A 376 10.10 -8.31 -17.03
C GLY A 376 10.60 -9.53 -16.24
N TYR A 377 11.15 -9.37 -15.05
CA TYR A 377 11.66 -10.49 -14.26
C TYR A 377 10.54 -11.41 -13.77
N GLN A 378 9.40 -10.86 -13.38
CA GLN A 378 8.29 -11.65 -12.82
C GLN A 378 7.81 -12.77 -13.76
N GLY A 379 7.65 -12.49 -15.05
CA GLY A 379 7.27 -13.50 -16.04
C GLY A 379 8.33 -14.58 -16.21
N ALA A 380 9.62 -14.20 -16.28
CA ALA A 380 10.73 -15.13 -16.36
C ALA A 380 10.83 -16.00 -15.10
N PHE A 381 10.65 -15.40 -13.92
CA PHE A 381 10.68 -16.07 -12.61
C PHE A 381 9.58 -17.12 -12.46
N LEU A 382 8.33 -16.76 -12.80
CA LEU A 382 7.21 -17.72 -12.77
C LEU A 382 7.43 -18.92 -13.69
N THR A 383 7.99 -18.68 -14.88
CA THR A 383 8.34 -19.77 -15.80
C THR A 383 9.47 -20.65 -15.23
N GLN A 384 10.51 -20.03 -14.67
CA GLN A 384 11.68 -20.69 -14.13
C GLN A 384 11.36 -21.56 -12.90
N THR A 385 10.44 -21.12 -12.07
CA THR A 385 10.00 -21.80 -10.84
C THR A 385 8.71 -22.62 -11.03
N LYS A 386 8.25 -22.79 -12.26
CA LYS A 386 6.99 -23.47 -12.59
C LYS A 386 5.78 -22.95 -11.80
N GLY A 387 5.82 -21.68 -11.41
CA GLY A 387 4.78 -21.01 -10.63
C GLY A 387 4.79 -21.26 -9.13
N THR A 388 5.73 -22.05 -8.59
CA THR A 388 5.80 -22.38 -7.15
C THR A 388 6.57 -21.35 -6.32
N GLY A 389 7.38 -20.50 -6.98
CA GLY A 389 8.17 -19.47 -6.33
C GLY A 389 7.33 -18.22 -6.00
N ALA A 390 7.70 -17.56 -4.90
CA ALA A 390 7.13 -16.27 -4.49
C ALA A 390 8.22 -15.19 -4.49
N VAL A 391 7.89 -13.99 -4.97
CA VAL A 391 8.81 -12.85 -5.01
C VAL A 391 8.13 -11.62 -4.43
N SER A 392 8.86 -10.88 -3.59
CA SER A 392 8.45 -9.60 -3.01
C SER A 392 9.51 -8.54 -3.26
N TYR A 393 9.08 -7.34 -3.59
CA TYR A 393 9.94 -6.19 -3.86
C TYR A 393 9.72 -5.13 -2.79
N THR A 394 10.82 -4.60 -2.22
CA THR A 394 10.79 -3.49 -1.28
C THR A 394 11.75 -2.41 -1.77
N HIS A 395 11.24 -1.18 -1.95
CA HIS A 395 12.08 -0.07 -2.40
C HIS A 395 13.04 0.36 -1.30
N LEU A 396 14.33 0.39 -1.60
CA LEU A 396 15.35 0.98 -0.76
C LEU A 396 15.63 2.40 -1.25
N THR A 397 15.35 3.39 -0.40
CA THR A 397 15.69 4.80 -0.66
C THR A 397 17.15 5.10 -0.33
N LEU A 398 18.09 4.25 -0.70
CA LEU A 398 19.50 4.52 -0.48
C LEU A 398 20.14 5.13 -1.73
N PRO A 399 20.91 6.24 -1.58
CA PRO A 399 21.78 6.70 -2.64
C PRO A 399 22.90 5.66 -2.81
N THR A 400 22.89 4.94 -3.90
CA THR A 400 24.03 4.12 -4.28
C THR A 400 24.87 4.92 -5.24
N ASN A 401 26.09 5.26 -4.81
CA ASN A 401 27.16 5.69 -5.68
C ASN A 401 27.30 4.67 -6.79
N GLY A 402 27.25 5.16 -8.03
CA GLY A 402 27.15 4.32 -9.22
C GLY A 402 28.17 3.20 -9.29
N LEU A 403 27.68 2.07 -9.75
CA LEU A 403 28.46 1.00 -10.36
C LEU A 403 28.58 1.24 -11.86
#